data_c2b930bf58842057428ef67470c5ef49
#
_entry.id   c2b930bf58842057428ef67470c5ef49
#
_cell.length_a   1.000
_cell.length_b   1.000
_cell.length_c   1.000
_cell.angle_alpha   90.00
_cell.angle_beta   90.00
_cell.angle_gamma   90.00
#
_symmetry.space_group_name_H-M   'P 1'
#
loop_
_entity.id
_entity.type
_entity.pdbx_description
1 polymer ?
#
loop_
_entity_poly.entity_id
_entity_poly.type
_entity_poly.pdbx_seq_one_letter_code
_entity_poly.pdbx_strand_id
1 'polypeptide(L)' 'MLFYFFNNNADKHGRHEVHTDACKFLPDISNRTYIGLEDNCRDAIAKAKRIDPKKSFDGCYYCCRPCHKG' A
#
# COMPACT_ATOMS: atom_id res chain seq x y z
N MET A 1 3.92 13.47 7.18
CA MET A 1 4.34 12.05 7.01
C MET A 1 3.30 11.13 7.62
N LEU A 2 3.07 10.00 6.97
CA LEU A 2 2.14 8.96 7.43
C LEU A 2 2.83 7.60 7.41
N PHE A 3 2.36 6.69 8.26
CA PHE A 3 2.78 5.30 8.20
C PHE A 3 2.01 4.59 7.10
N TYR A 4 2.73 3.86 6.25
CA TYR A 4 2.14 3.14 5.13
C TYR A 4 2.39 1.64 5.25
N PHE A 5 1.42 0.87 4.75
CA PHE A 5 1.44 -0.60 4.74
C PHE A 5 0.92 -1.08 3.38
N PHE A 6 1.26 -2.29 3.00
CA PHE A 6 0.57 -2.90 1.86
C PHE A 6 -0.10 -4.20 2.27
N ASN A 7 -1.20 -4.52 1.59
CA ASN A 7 -1.93 -5.76 1.79
C ASN A 7 -1.11 -6.90 1.23
N ASN A 8 -0.85 -7.94 2.03
CA ASN A 8 -0.11 -9.12 1.57
C ASN A 8 -0.89 -9.92 0.55
N ASN A 9 -2.21 -9.77 0.52
CA ASN A 9 -3.08 -10.43 -0.46
C ASN A 9 -3.31 -9.50 -1.63
N ALA A 10 -3.11 -10.03 -2.85
CA ALA A 10 -3.35 -9.27 -4.07
C ALA A 10 -4.85 -9.07 -4.28
N ASP A 11 -5.22 -7.96 -4.92
CA ASP A 11 -6.58 -7.71 -5.33
C ASP A 11 -6.92 -8.49 -6.61
N LYS A 12 -8.11 -8.26 -7.17
CA LYS A 12 -8.56 -8.98 -8.37
C LYS A 12 -7.71 -8.69 -9.61
N HIS A 13 -6.92 -7.63 -9.56
CA HIS A 13 -6.01 -7.27 -10.65
C HIS A 13 -4.59 -7.73 -10.41
N GLY A 14 -4.34 -8.47 -9.34
CA GLY A 14 -3.01 -8.96 -8.99
C GLY A 14 -2.13 -7.90 -8.34
N ARG A 15 -2.69 -6.80 -7.86
CA ARG A 15 -1.95 -5.73 -7.22
C ARG A 15 -2.16 -5.74 -5.72
N HIS A 16 -1.14 -5.35 -4.98
CA HIS A 16 -1.17 -5.23 -3.52
C HIS A 16 -1.47 -3.78 -3.15
N GLU A 17 -2.59 -3.55 -2.48
CA GLU A 17 -3.01 -2.20 -2.15
C GLU A 17 -2.17 -1.60 -1.03
N VAL A 18 -1.79 -0.33 -1.21
CA VAL A 18 -1.06 0.45 -0.23
C VAL A 18 -2.05 1.31 0.55
N HIS A 19 -1.96 1.24 1.88
CA HIS A 19 -2.86 1.95 2.79
C HIS A 19 -2.07 2.75 3.81
N THR A 20 -2.69 3.81 4.33
CA THR A 20 -2.18 4.49 5.52
C THR A 20 -2.64 3.73 6.77
N ASP A 21 -1.99 4.01 7.90
CA ASP A 21 -2.32 3.35 9.18
C ASP A 21 -3.73 3.68 9.69
N ALA A 22 -4.27 4.83 9.29
CA ALA A 22 -5.61 5.25 9.72
C ALA A 22 -6.72 4.81 8.78
N CYS A 23 -6.39 4.10 7.69
CA CYS A 23 -7.38 3.69 6.72
C CYS A 23 -8.29 2.59 7.27
N LYS A 24 -9.61 2.76 7.13
CA LYS A 24 -10.55 1.75 7.63
C LYS A 24 -10.47 0.42 6.85
N PHE A 25 -9.84 0.44 5.69
CA PHE A 25 -9.63 -0.77 4.89
C PHE A 25 -8.27 -1.40 5.09
N LEU A 26 -7.49 -0.89 6.04
CA LEU A 26 -6.20 -1.47 6.37
C LEU A 26 -6.39 -2.92 6.81
N PRO A 27 -5.68 -3.89 6.19
CA PRO A 27 -5.82 -5.29 6.57
C PRO A 27 -5.33 -5.55 8.00
N ASP A 28 -5.73 -6.69 8.56
CA ASP A 28 -5.23 -7.12 9.86
C ASP A 28 -3.71 -7.19 9.85
N ILE A 29 -3.14 -7.09 11.04
CA ILE A 29 -1.69 -7.09 11.21
C ILE A 29 -1.02 -8.33 10.59
N SER A 30 -1.71 -9.47 10.59
CA SER A 30 -1.21 -10.71 10.01
C SER A 30 -1.25 -10.70 8.47
N ASN A 31 -1.97 -9.75 7.86
CA ASN A 31 -2.19 -9.70 6.41
C ASN A 31 -1.62 -8.44 5.77
N ARG A 32 -0.74 -7.74 6.47
CA ARG A 32 -0.14 -6.52 5.94
C ARG A 32 1.36 -6.49 6.17
N THR A 33 2.07 -5.75 5.35
CA THR A 33 3.51 -5.51 5.49
C THR A 33 3.75 -4.02 5.68
N TYR A 34 4.56 -3.68 6.68
CA TYR A 34 4.92 -2.29 6.94
C TYR A 34 5.87 -1.78 5.86
N ILE A 35 5.55 -0.63 5.27
CA ILE A 35 6.40 0.02 4.26
C ILE A 35 7.34 1.03 4.94
N GLY A 36 6.76 1.95 5.71
CA GLY A 36 7.56 2.98 6.36
C GLY A 36 6.77 4.25 6.59
N LEU A 37 7.46 5.22 7.16
CA LEU A 37 6.97 6.59 7.36
C LEU A 37 7.36 7.38 6.12
N GLU A 38 6.38 7.77 5.30
CA GLU A 38 6.62 8.41 4.01
C GLU A 38 5.81 9.70 3.89
N ASP A 39 6.25 10.59 3.00
CA ASP A 39 5.57 11.88 2.80
C ASP A 39 4.27 11.74 2.02
N ASN A 40 4.17 10.75 1.14
CA ASN A 40 3.01 10.56 0.29
C ASN A 40 2.96 9.12 -0.23
N CYS A 41 1.86 8.78 -0.89
CA CYS A 41 1.66 7.41 -1.38
C CYS A 41 2.60 7.05 -2.52
N ARG A 42 3.04 8.01 -3.33
CA ARG A 42 3.99 7.75 -4.40
C ARG A 42 5.30 7.23 -3.84
N ASP A 43 5.81 7.90 -2.80
CA ASP A 43 7.05 7.49 -2.14
C ASP A 43 6.87 6.14 -1.46
N ALA A 44 5.70 5.91 -0.85
CA ALA A 44 5.39 4.63 -0.21
C ALA A 44 5.40 3.49 -1.23
N ILE A 45 4.79 3.69 -2.40
CA ILE A 45 4.76 2.67 -3.45
C ILE A 45 6.16 2.41 -4.00
N ALA A 46 6.95 3.46 -4.20
CA ALA A 46 8.33 3.30 -4.66
C ALA A 46 9.14 2.44 -3.68
N LYS A 47 8.94 2.67 -2.38
CA LYS A 47 9.62 1.87 -1.36
C LYS A 47 9.09 0.45 -1.31
N ALA A 48 7.78 0.25 -1.47
CA ALA A 48 7.19 -1.09 -1.51
C ALA A 48 7.79 -1.93 -2.64
N LYS A 49 8.03 -1.32 -3.80
CA LYS A 49 8.67 -2.00 -4.93
C LYS A 49 10.11 -2.41 -4.61
N ARG A 50 10.79 -1.66 -3.76
CA ARG A 50 12.13 -2.06 -3.30
C ARG A 50 12.07 -3.19 -2.27
N ILE A 51 11.04 -3.19 -1.42
CA ILE A 51 10.83 -4.24 -0.44
C ILE A 51 10.53 -5.58 -1.13
N ASP A 52 9.66 -5.54 -2.14
CA ASP A 52 9.29 -6.74 -2.88
C ASP A 52 9.15 -6.43 -4.37
N PRO A 53 10.25 -6.53 -5.15
CA PRO A 53 10.22 -6.19 -6.57
C PRO A 53 9.34 -7.08 -7.43
N LYS A 54 8.94 -8.25 -6.92
CA LYS A 54 8.11 -9.20 -7.67
C LYS A 54 6.64 -8.85 -7.62
N LYS A 55 6.21 -8.00 -6.68
CA LYS A 55 4.82 -7.64 -6.51
C LYS A 55 4.48 -6.39 -7.32
N SER A 56 3.22 -6.31 -7.74
CA SER A 56 2.64 -5.10 -8.30
C SER A 56 1.84 -4.39 -7.22
N PHE A 57 1.86 -3.06 -7.22
CA PHE A 57 1.22 -2.26 -6.18
C PHE A 57 0.23 -1.26 -6.76
N ASP A 58 -0.77 -0.90 -5.95
CA ASP A 58 -1.76 0.09 -6.28
C ASP A 58 -2.10 0.88 -5.01
N GLY A 59 -2.48 2.12 -5.14
CA GLY A 59 -2.94 2.91 -4.01
C GLY A 59 -4.38 2.57 -3.67
N CYS A 60 -4.69 2.51 -2.37
CA CYS A 60 -6.07 2.34 -1.93
C CYS A 60 -6.92 3.51 -2.43
N TYR A 61 -8.11 3.20 -2.94
CA TYR A 61 -9.02 4.22 -3.47
C TYR A 61 -9.36 5.29 -2.42
N TYR A 62 -9.45 4.90 -1.16
CA TYR A 62 -9.92 5.78 -0.10
C TYR A 62 -8.80 6.59 0.57
N CYS A 63 -7.65 5.99 0.84
CA CYS A 63 -6.58 6.68 1.57
C CYS A 63 -5.37 7.05 0.71
N CYS A 64 -5.24 6.45 -0.47
CA CYS A 64 -4.13 6.73 -1.39
C CYS A 64 -4.68 7.00 -2.79
N ARG A 65 -5.72 7.79 -2.87
CA ARG A 65 -6.47 8.03 -4.10
C ARG A 65 -5.62 8.54 -5.27
N PRO A 66 -4.66 9.45 -5.07
CA PRO A 66 -3.81 9.91 -6.17
C PRO A 66 -2.99 8.81 -6.82
N CYS A 67 -2.78 7.70 -6.12
CA CYS A 67 -2.00 6.56 -6.60
C CYS A 67 -2.87 5.38 -7.04
N HIS A 68 -4.18 5.52 -6.93
CA HIS A 68 -5.12 4.45 -7.29
C HIS A 68 -5.24 4.34 -8.80
N LYS A 69 -5.06 3.13 -9.33
CA LYS A 69 -5.14 2.90 -10.79
C LYS A 69 -6.38 2.13 -11.19
N GLY A 70 -6.96 1.41 -10.31
CA GLY A 70 -8.11 0.61 -10.63
C GLY A 70 -8.20 -0.62 -9.83
#